data_97613e958ba5181559829805250649be
#
_entry.id   97613e958ba5181559829805250649be
#
_cell.length_a   1.000
_cell.length_b   1.000
_cell.length_c   1.000
_cell.angle_alpha   90.00
_cell.angle_beta   90.00
_cell.angle_gamma   90.00
#
_symmetry.space_group_name_H-M   'P 1'
#
loop_
_entity.id
_entity.type
_entity.pdbx_description
1 polymer ?
#
loop_
_entity_poly.entity_id
_entity_poly.type
_entity_poly.pdbx_seq_one_letter_code
_entity_poly.pdbx_strand_id
1 'polypeptide(L)'
;SGASIQISQDYSSMVNFARCKCLGANVLRGPDQKPWDGKLEYDYQLWIDSDIVFDTEKFYRLVQHDKDIAAGWYMTEDGRTTSVAHWLEEGDFRQNGGVMNHETGESMSKRKKPFTVDYTGFGWTLIKKGVFEHEKMKYPWFAPKMQVFESGEVQDMCGEDVSFCL
;
A
#
# COMPACT_ATOMS: atom_id res chain seq x y z
N SER A 1 17.03 4.67 -23.08
CA SER A 1 16.72 5.86 -22.28
C SER A 1 16.60 5.44 -20.83
N GLY A 2 17.33 6.10 -19.91
CA GLY A 2 17.27 5.83 -18.48
C GLY A 2 16.00 6.43 -17.85
N ALA A 3 15.58 5.87 -16.69
CA ALA A 3 14.53 6.47 -15.88
C ALA A 3 15.08 7.75 -15.21
N SER A 4 14.27 8.81 -15.18
CA SER A 4 14.52 9.98 -14.34
C SER A 4 13.93 9.71 -12.97
N ILE A 5 14.70 9.88 -11.91
CA ILE A 5 14.28 9.55 -10.54
C ILE A 5 14.36 10.82 -9.69
N GLN A 6 13.28 11.10 -8.99
CA GLN A 6 13.22 12.10 -7.92
C GLN A 6 12.91 11.36 -6.60
N ILE A 7 13.63 11.70 -5.55
CA ILE A 7 13.44 11.09 -4.23
C ILE A 7 12.74 12.09 -3.33
N SER A 8 11.65 11.64 -2.70
CA SER A 8 10.98 12.33 -1.60
C SER A 8 11.11 11.46 -0.35
N GLN A 9 11.55 12.03 0.74
CA GLN A 9 11.74 11.31 1.99
C GLN A 9 11.19 12.16 3.15
N ASP A 10 10.46 11.51 4.03
CA ASP A 10 10.00 12.11 5.28
C ASP A 10 9.95 11.02 6.36
N TYR A 11 9.89 11.45 7.60
CA TYR A 11 9.71 10.51 8.67
C TYR A 11 8.77 11.08 9.74
N SER A 12 8.09 10.18 10.44
CA SER A 12 7.21 10.52 11.56
C SER A 12 7.04 9.27 12.42
N SER A 13 6.77 9.45 13.69
CA SER A 13 6.32 8.35 14.57
C SER A 13 4.99 7.74 14.12
N MET A 14 4.26 8.41 13.25
CA MET A 14 3.04 7.93 12.62
C MET A 14 3.26 7.84 11.12
N VAL A 15 3.35 6.62 10.60
CA VAL A 15 3.72 6.34 9.21
C VAL A 15 2.75 6.97 8.19
N ASN A 16 1.45 7.01 8.50
CA ASN A 16 0.45 7.66 7.66
C ASN A 16 0.72 9.15 7.43
N PHE A 17 1.23 9.86 8.43
CA PHE A 17 1.66 11.26 8.26
C PHE A 17 2.93 11.36 7.41
N ALA A 18 3.93 10.49 7.66
CA ALA A 18 5.14 10.46 6.83
C ALA A 18 4.79 10.24 5.36
N ARG A 19 3.94 9.26 5.05
CA ARG A 19 3.49 8.98 3.67
C ARG A 19 2.79 10.18 3.05
N CYS A 20 1.88 10.83 3.75
CA CYS A 20 1.22 12.04 3.24
C CYS A 20 2.22 13.18 2.97
N LYS A 21 3.20 13.38 3.86
CA LYS A 21 4.24 14.42 3.68
C LYS A 21 5.15 14.11 2.48
N CYS A 22 5.50 12.85 2.24
CA CYS A 22 6.25 12.45 1.04
C CYS A 22 5.54 12.88 -0.26
N LEU A 23 4.21 12.94 -0.25
CA LEU A 23 3.39 13.46 -1.35
C LEU A 23 3.19 14.99 -1.31
N GLY A 24 3.91 15.69 -0.45
CA GLY A 24 3.80 17.14 -0.32
C GLY A 24 2.50 17.63 0.28
N ALA A 25 1.85 16.81 1.14
CA ALA A 25 0.61 17.19 1.81
C ALA A 25 0.75 18.47 2.63
N ASN A 26 -0.29 19.30 2.60
CA ASN A 26 -0.39 20.49 3.41
C ASN A 26 -1.82 20.62 3.98
N VAL A 27 -1.92 20.63 5.29
CA VAL A 27 -3.22 20.69 6.00
C VAL A 27 -4.09 21.89 5.61
N LEU A 28 -3.48 22.97 5.12
CA LEU A 28 -4.18 24.19 4.71
C LEU A 28 -4.83 24.08 3.33
N ARG A 29 -4.55 23.02 2.55
CA ARG A 29 -5.11 22.85 1.20
C ARG A 29 -6.43 22.09 1.17
N GLY A 30 -6.85 21.52 2.31
CA GLY A 30 -8.10 20.77 2.41
C GLY A 30 -8.06 19.37 1.76
N PRO A 31 -9.22 18.68 1.72
CA PRO A 31 -9.29 17.28 1.33
C PRO A 31 -9.10 17.02 -0.17
N ASP A 32 -9.33 17.99 -1.02
CA ASP A 32 -9.25 17.84 -2.49
C ASP A 32 -7.86 18.07 -3.06
N GLN A 33 -6.86 18.26 -2.19
CA GLN A 33 -5.48 18.44 -2.64
C GLN A 33 -4.96 17.22 -3.38
N LYS A 34 -4.06 17.46 -4.32
CA LYS A 34 -3.38 16.41 -5.09
C LYS A 34 -1.91 16.30 -4.64
N PRO A 35 -1.27 15.14 -4.86
CA PRO A 35 0.17 15.00 -4.61
C PRO A 35 0.95 16.16 -5.21
N TRP A 36 1.87 16.73 -4.43
CA TRP A 36 2.71 17.89 -4.79
C TRP A 36 1.94 19.05 -5.44
N ASP A 37 0.68 19.23 -5.03
CA ASP A 37 -0.21 20.30 -5.54
C ASP A 37 -0.49 20.17 -7.06
N GLY A 38 -0.37 18.96 -7.60
CA GLY A 38 -0.50 18.69 -9.03
C GLY A 38 0.61 19.26 -9.90
N LYS A 39 1.71 19.74 -9.29
CA LYS A 39 2.79 20.44 -10.02
C LYS A 39 3.92 19.52 -10.47
N LEU A 40 4.03 18.34 -9.89
CA LEU A 40 5.06 17.36 -10.24
C LEU A 40 4.54 16.43 -11.33
N GLU A 41 5.24 16.40 -12.45
CA GLU A 41 5.01 15.39 -13.48
C GLU A 41 5.80 14.13 -13.17
N TYR A 42 5.11 12.98 -13.16
CA TYR A 42 5.68 11.66 -12.94
C TYR A 42 4.85 10.60 -13.64
N ASP A 43 5.44 9.42 -13.89
CA ASP A 43 4.73 8.27 -14.43
C ASP A 43 4.32 7.31 -13.32
N TYR A 44 5.21 7.11 -12.34
CA TYR A 44 5.03 6.19 -11.23
C TYR A 44 5.57 6.78 -9.92
N GLN A 45 4.99 6.34 -8.82
CA GLN A 45 5.51 6.49 -7.48
C GLN A 45 5.93 5.13 -6.96
N LEU A 46 7.17 4.97 -6.57
CA LEU A 46 7.66 3.77 -5.90
C LEU A 46 7.78 4.05 -4.41
N TRP A 47 7.04 3.31 -3.62
CA TRP A 47 7.10 3.32 -2.18
C TRP A 47 8.06 2.25 -1.68
N ILE A 48 8.97 2.65 -0.80
CA ILE A 48 10.00 1.78 -0.24
C ILE A 48 10.13 2.11 1.24
N ASP A 49 9.85 1.13 2.11
CA ASP A 49 10.13 1.28 3.53
C ASP A 49 11.63 1.07 3.80
N SER A 50 12.16 1.68 4.85
CA SER A 50 13.60 1.78 5.10
C SER A 50 14.30 0.45 5.37
N ASP A 51 13.56 -0.60 5.65
CA ASP A 51 14.01 -1.97 5.94
C ASP A 51 13.86 -2.94 4.75
N ILE A 52 13.39 -2.46 3.61
CA ILE A 52 13.20 -3.28 2.41
C ILE A 52 14.48 -3.40 1.60
N VAL A 53 14.89 -4.63 1.33
CA VAL A 53 16.01 -4.95 0.44
C VAL A 53 15.51 -5.31 -0.95
N PHE A 54 15.96 -4.57 -1.93
CA PHE A 54 15.53 -4.74 -3.32
C PHE A 54 16.71 -4.59 -4.29
N ASP A 55 16.47 -4.93 -5.54
CA ASP A 55 17.39 -4.72 -6.66
C ASP A 55 16.67 -4.12 -7.88
N THR A 56 17.46 -3.72 -8.85
CA THR A 56 16.95 -3.10 -10.07
C THR A 56 16.03 -4.03 -10.87
N GLU A 57 16.29 -5.34 -10.87
CA GLU A 57 15.45 -6.30 -11.58
C GLU A 57 14.04 -6.35 -10.98
N LYS A 58 13.91 -6.36 -9.66
CA LYS A 58 12.62 -6.35 -8.96
C LYS A 58 11.83 -5.07 -9.28
N PHE A 59 12.50 -3.92 -9.36
CA PHE A 59 11.86 -2.68 -9.79
C PHE A 59 11.29 -2.79 -11.21
N TYR A 60 12.11 -3.23 -12.18
CA TYR A 60 11.62 -3.35 -13.55
C TYR A 60 10.50 -4.37 -13.70
N ARG A 61 10.46 -5.42 -12.89
CA ARG A 61 9.34 -6.36 -12.86
C ARG A 61 8.03 -5.68 -12.47
N LEU A 62 8.03 -4.81 -11.45
CA LEU A 62 6.82 -4.04 -11.09
C LEU A 62 6.35 -3.17 -12.25
N VAL A 63 7.26 -2.45 -12.91
CA VAL A 63 6.94 -1.61 -14.06
C VAL A 63 6.36 -2.42 -15.22
N GLN A 64 6.93 -3.60 -15.51
CA GLN A 64 6.50 -4.48 -16.59
C GLN A 64 5.08 -5.03 -16.41
N HIS A 65 4.56 -5.09 -15.19
CA HIS A 65 3.20 -5.52 -14.94
C HIS A 65 2.15 -4.53 -15.48
N ASP A 66 2.54 -3.28 -15.67
CA ASP A 66 1.69 -2.18 -16.17
C ASP A 66 0.30 -2.14 -15.49
N LYS A 67 0.32 -2.20 -14.17
CA LYS A 67 -0.87 -2.10 -13.34
C LYS A 67 -0.92 -0.74 -12.66
N ASP A 68 -2.12 -0.30 -12.30
CA ASP A 68 -2.30 0.93 -11.55
C ASP A 68 -1.62 0.84 -10.18
N ILE A 69 -1.67 -0.34 -9.56
CA ILE A 69 -0.95 -0.68 -8.34
C ILE A 69 -0.28 -2.03 -8.52
N ALA A 70 1.02 -2.10 -8.32
CA ALA A 70 1.80 -3.33 -8.34
C ALA A 70 2.69 -3.39 -7.10
N ALA A 71 2.66 -4.48 -6.36
CA ALA A 71 3.47 -4.66 -5.16
C ALA A 71 4.32 -5.92 -5.22
N GLY A 72 5.50 -5.85 -4.62
CA GLY A 72 6.29 -7.02 -4.30
C GLY A 72 6.02 -7.44 -2.85
N TRP A 73 6.01 -8.72 -2.62
CA TRP A 73 5.81 -9.26 -1.30
C TRP A 73 7.12 -9.31 -0.48
N TYR A 74 7.00 -9.19 0.80
CA TYR A 74 8.07 -9.37 1.78
C TYR A 74 7.53 -10.06 3.02
N MET A 75 8.43 -10.64 3.82
CA MET A 75 8.05 -11.31 5.06
C MET A 75 7.68 -10.29 6.13
N THR A 76 6.66 -10.60 6.92
CA THR A 76 6.35 -9.84 8.13
C THR A 76 7.28 -10.25 9.29
N GLU A 77 7.24 -9.52 10.39
CA GLU A 77 8.11 -9.72 11.55
C GLU A 77 8.02 -11.14 12.14
N ASP A 78 6.90 -11.83 11.98
CA ASP A 78 6.70 -13.20 12.45
C ASP A 78 7.52 -14.26 11.69
N GLY A 79 8.12 -13.87 10.55
CA GLY A 79 8.92 -14.75 9.69
C GLY A 79 8.14 -15.89 9.03
N ARG A 80 6.81 -15.82 9.02
CA ARG A 80 5.92 -16.85 8.43
C ARG A 80 4.96 -16.28 7.41
N THR A 81 4.29 -15.19 7.76
CA THR A 81 3.35 -14.51 6.89
C THR A 81 4.04 -13.45 6.04
N THR A 82 3.36 -12.98 5.03
CA THR A 82 3.85 -11.95 4.13
C THR A 82 2.98 -10.69 4.21
N SER A 83 3.46 -9.62 3.60
CA SER A 83 2.72 -8.35 3.44
C SER A 83 1.45 -8.46 2.61
N VAL A 84 1.15 -9.64 2.06
CA VAL A 84 0.03 -9.88 1.13
C VAL A 84 -1.08 -10.59 1.85
N ALA A 85 -2.31 -10.09 1.75
CA ALA A 85 -3.45 -10.74 2.36
C ALA A 85 -4.72 -10.67 1.51
N HIS A 86 -5.65 -11.53 1.90
CA HIS A 86 -6.99 -11.62 1.35
C HIS A 86 -8.02 -11.27 2.41
N TRP A 87 -9.05 -10.57 1.98
CA TRP A 87 -10.18 -10.22 2.82
C TRP A 87 -10.91 -11.48 3.29
N LEU A 88 -11.40 -11.43 4.51
CA LEU A 88 -12.26 -12.47 5.06
C LEU A 88 -13.61 -11.86 5.42
N GLU A 89 -14.68 -12.60 5.16
CA GLU A 89 -16.00 -12.31 5.70
C GLU A 89 -16.01 -12.50 7.22
N GLU A 90 -16.94 -11.90 7.93
CA GLU A 90 -16.95 -11.86 9.39
C GLU A 90 -16.85 -13.26 10.04
N GLY A 91 -17.55 -14.25 9.49
CA GLY A 91 -17.52 -15.62 10.03
C GLY A 91 -16.13 -16.24 9.99
N ASP A 92 -15.45 -16.12 8.86
CA ASP A 92 -14.10 -16.64 8.66
C ASP A 92 -13.08 -15.82 9.45
N PHE A 93 -13.25 -14.50 9.51
CA PHE A 93 -12.41 -13.61 10.31
C PHE A 93 -12.46 -13.98 11.80
N ARG A 94 -13.66 -14.25 12.36
CA ARG A 94 -13.81 -14.73 13.73
C ARG A 94 -13.12 -16.07 13.96
N GLN A 95 -13.28 -17.03 13.02
CA GLN A 95 -12.63 -18.34 13.09
C GLN A 95 -11.12 -18.26 13.00
N ASN A 96 -10.61 -17.29 12.23
CA ASN A 96 -9.17 -17.03 12.10
C ASN A 96 -8.60 -16.15 13.24
N GLY A 97 -9.33 -16.00 14.33
CA GLY A 97 -8.88 -15.29 15.53
C GLY A 97 -8.77 -13.78 15.37
N GLY A 98 -9.54 -13.17 14.44
CA GLY A 98 -9.52 -11.74 14.20
C GLY A 98 -8.33 -11.27 13.35
N VAL A 99 -7.79 -12.14 12.51
CA VAL A 99 -6.68 -11.84 11.60
C VAL A 99 -7.09 -12.14 10.16
N MET A 100 -6.72 -11.29 9.23
CA MET A 100 -6.93 -11.51 7.79
C MET A 100 -6.13 -12.70 7.27
N ASN A 101 -6.52 -13.23 6.12
CA ASN A 101 -5.86 -14.38 5.51
C ASN A 101 -4.58 -13.96 4.78
N HIS A 102 -3.47 -13.93 5.51
CA HIS A 102 -2.17 -13.63 4.93
C HIS A 102 -1.60 -14.80 4.14
N GLU A 103 -1.02 -14.50 2.99
CA GLU A 103 -0.20 -15.47 2.26
C GLU A 103 1.07 -15.79 3.05
N THR A 104 1.51 -17.04 2.98
CA THR A 104 2.76 -17.46 3.62
C THR A 104 3.95 -17.30 2.66
N GLY A 105 5.16 -17.17 3.20
CA GLY A 105 6.38 -17.16 2.39
C GLY A 105 6.53 -18.41 1.52
N GLU A 106 6.08 -19.57 2.03
CA GLU A 106 6.09 -20.83 1.28
C GLU A 106 5.12 -20.78 0.08
N SER A 107 3.90 -20.29 0.27
CA SER A 107 2.91 -20.14 -0.79
C SER A 107 3.42 -19.17 -1.88
N MET A 108 3.95 -18.03 -1.46
CA MET A 108 4.45 -17.01 -2.36
C MET A 108 5.67 -17.47 -3.17
N SER A 109 6.59 -18.22 -2.56
CA SER A 109 7.78 -18.74 -3.25
C SER A 109 7.46 -19.72 -4.39
N LYS A 110 6.33 -20.39 -4.32
CA LYS A 110 5.84 -21.33 -5.35
C LYS A 110 5.15 -20.62 -6.52
N ARG A 111 4.71 -19.38 -6.34
CA ARG A 111 4.02 -18.62 -7.39
C ARG A 111 4.98 -18.17 -8.49
N LYS A 112 4.59 -18.39 -9.73
CA LYS A 112 5.38 -18.04 -10.93
C LYS A 112 4.82 -16.84 -11.69
N LYS A 113 3.61 -16.43 -11.37
CA LYS A 113 2.89 -15.36 -12.07
C LYS A 113 2.30 -14.37 -11.08
N PRO A 114 2.16 -13.08 -11.46
CA PRO A 114 1.38 -12.12 -10.70
C PRO A 114 -0.05 -12.58 -10.50
N PHE A 115 -0.67 -12.16 -9.41
CA PHE A 115 -2.05 -12.43 -9.08
C PHE A 115 -2.63 -11.22 -8.32
N THR A 116 -3.96 -11.14 -8.30
CA THR A 116 -4.66 -10.08 -7.59
C THR A 116 -4.78 -10.44 -6.11
N VAL A 117 -4.66 -9.44 -5.26
CA VAL A 117 -4.82 -9.53 -3.81
C VAL A 117 -5.76 -8.42 -3.34
N ASP A 118 -6.33 -8.58 -2.16
CA ASP A 118 -7.24 -7.56 -1.64
C ASP A 118 -6.46 -6.40 -1.01
N TYR A 119 -5.36 -6.71 -0.32
CA TYR A 119 -4.44 -5.67 0.13
C TYR A 119 -3.00 -6.17 0.25
N THR A 120 -2.08 -5.22 0.32
CA THR A 120 -0.65 -5.45 0.50
C THR A 120 -0.05 -4.33 1.34
N GLY A 121 1.04 -4.64 2.06
CA GLY A 121 1.84 -3.60 2.70
C GLY A 121 2.56 -2.71 1.68
N PHE A 122 2.85 -1.49 2.07
CA PHE A 122 3.42 -0.44 1.21
C PHE A 122 4.95 -0.43 1.18
N GLY A 123 5.61 -1.39 1.85
CA GLY A 123 7.07 -1.44 1.90
C GLY A 123 7.76 -1.59 0.54
N TRP A 124 7.07 -2.15 -0.46
CA TRP A 124 7.58 -2.27 -1.83
C TRP A 124 6.41 -2.21 -2.82
N THR A 125 5.93 -1.00 -3.12
CA THR A 125 4.71 -0.81 -3.91
C THR A 125 4.90 0.29 -4.96
N LEU A 126 4.61 -0.04 -6.22
CA LEU A 126 4.63 0.87 -7.36
C LEU A 126 3.19 1.31 -7.67
N ILE A 127 2.97 2.60 -7.75
CA ILE A 127 1.66 3.20 -8.02
C ILE A 127 1.77 4.09 -9.24
N LYS A 128 0.91 3.87 -10.23
CA LYS A 128 0.85 4.63 -11.47
C LYS A 128 0.23 6.00 -11.22
N LYS A 129 0.68 7.02 -11.93
CA LYS A 129 0.00 8.33 -11.96
C LYS A 129 -1.48 8.14 -12.33
N GLY A 130 -2.35 8.88 -11.69
CA GLY A 130 -3.80 8.77 -11.84
C GLY A 130 -4.50 8.13 -10.64
N VAL A 131 -3.81 7.27 -9.89
CA VAL A 131 -4.39 6.64 -8.68
C VAL A 131 -4.66 7.71 -7.60
N PHE A 132 -3.65 8.47 -7.21
CA PHE A 132 -3.81 9.54 -6.21
C PHE A 132 -4.57 10.76 -6.74
N GLU A 133 -4.62 10.93 -8.04
CA GLU A 133 -5.35 12.01 -8.71
C GLU A 133 -6.83 11.67 -8.94
N HIS A 134 -7.24 10.42 -8.69
CA HIS A 134 -8.61 10.00 -8.86
C HIS A 134 -9.55 10.80 -7.93
N GLU A 135 -10.75 11.13 -8.39
CA GLU A 135 -11.70 11.97 -7.66
C GLU A 135 -12.14 11.43 -6.30
N LYS A 136 -12.12 10.10 -6.14
CA LYS A 136 -12.43 9.42 -4.87
C LYS A 136 -11.28 9.47 -3.87
N MET A 137 -10.06 9.72 -4.32
CA MET A 137 -8.90 9.81 -3.45
C MET A 137 -8.85 11.19 -2.79
N LYS A 138 -9.12 11.22 -1.50
CA LYS A 138 -9.14 12.45 -0.69
C LYS A 138 -7.99 12.44 0.32
N TYR A 139 -7.44 13.63 0.57
CA TYR A 139 -6.53 13.81 1.70
C TYR A 139 -7.30 13.67 3.03
N PRO A 140 -6.73 13.00 4.03
CA PRO A 140 -5.44 12.30 4.06
C PRO A 140 -5.49 10.94 3.36
N TRP A 141 -4.65 10.76 2.34
CA TRP A 141 -4.65 9.58 1.46
C TRP A 141 -4.38 8.26 2.18
N PHE A 142 -3.68 8.33 3.30
CA PHE A 142 -3.27 7.19 4.13
C PHE A 142 -3.93 7.21 5.51
N ALA A 143 -5.15 7.71 5.62
CA ALA A 143 -5.84 7.72 6.89
C ALA A 143 -6.23 6.30 7.32
N PRO A 144 -5.85 5.85 8.52
CA PRO A 144 -6.42 4.63 9.10
C PRO A 144 -7.95 4.71 9.14
N LYS A 145 -8.61 3.62 8.79
CA LYS A 145 -10.08 3.53 8.77
C LYS A 145 -10.55 2.47 9.76
N MET A 146 -11.70 2.73 10.37
CA MET A 146 -12.41 1.71 11.11
C MET A 146 -13.18 0.86 10.11
N GLN A 147 -12.86 -0.43 10.04
CA GLN A 147 -13.64 -1.42 9.33
C GLN A 147 -14.69 -2.00 10.28
N VAL A 148 -15.94 -1.91 9.90
CA VAL A 148 -17.06 -2.50 10.63
C VAL A 148 -17.63 -3.62 9.79
N PHE A 149 -17.66 -4.84 10.34
CA PHE A 149 -18.25 -5.99 9.67
C PHE A 149 -19.78 -5.93 9.69
N GLU A 150 -20.43 -6.80 8.90
CA GLU A 150 -21.87 -6.74 8.64
C GLU A 150 -22.73 -6.78 9.92
N SER A 151 -22.35 -7.56 10.92
CA SER A 151 -23.06 -7.61 12.19
C SER A 151 -23.00 -6.32 13.02
N GLY A 152 -21.99 -5.47 12.77
CA GLY A 152 -21.67 -4.32 13.59
C GLY A 152 -20.99 -4.65 14.93
N GLU A 153 -20.88 -5.91 15.29
CA GLU A 153 -20.27 -6.36 16.56
C GLU A 153 -18.74 -6.49 16.44
N VAL A 154 -18.26 -6.81 15.24
CA VAL A 154 -16.83 -6.95 14.95
C VAL A 154 -16.37 -5.70 14.27
N GLN A 155 -15.31 -5.11 14.82
CA GLN A 155 -14.68 -3.90 14.28
C GLN A 155 -13.18 -4.06 14.35
N ASP A 156 -12.49 -3.60 13.32
CA ASP A 156 -11.03 -3.57 13.27
C ASP A 156 -10.55 -2.21 12.78
N MET A 157 -9.45 -1.74 13.35
CA MET A 157 -8.79 -0.53 12.86
C MET A 157 -7.74 -0.92 11.83
N CYS A 158 -8.07 -0.71 10.57
CA CYS A 158 -7.13 -0.94 9.48
C CYS A 158 -6.01 0.10 9.50
N GLY A 159 -4.76 -0.37 9.41
CA GLY A 159 -3.60 0.49 9.19
C GLY A 159 -3.70 1.28 7.88
N GLU A 160 -2.76 2.18 7.64
CA GLU A 160 -2.80 3.10 6.50
C GLU A 160 -2.70 2.39 5.15
N ASP A 161 -1.94 1.30 5.07
CA ASP A 161 -1.75 0.50 3.86
C ASP A 161 -3.01 -0.31 3.50
N VAL A 162 -3.62 -0.98 4.48
CA VAL A 162 -4.90 -1.68 4.30
C VAL A 162 -6.00 -0.68 3.93
N SER A 163 -6.09 0.44 4.67
CA SER A 163 -7.09 1.48 4.43
C SER A 163 -6.99 2.12 3.05
N PHE A 164 -5.78 2.17 2.49
CA PHE A 164 -5.56 2.64 1.12
C PHE A 164 -6.12 1.66 0.08
N CYS A 165 -6.07 0.36 0.35
CA CYS A 165 -6.56 -0.68 -0.55
C CYS A 165 -8.09 -0.85 -0.50
N LEU A 166 -8.76 -0.38 0.56
CA LEU A 166 -10.22 -0.40 0.77
C LEU A 166 -10.91 0.86 0.22
#